data_fc99985f1f7362df1aac5612fecd0fbd
#
_entry.id   fc99985f1f7362df1aac5612fecd0fbd
#
_cell.length_a   1.000
_cell.length_b   1.000
_cell.length_c   1.000
_cell.angle_alpha   90.00
_cell.angle_beta   90.00
_cell.angle_gamma   90.00
#
_symmetry.space_group_name_H-M   'P 1'
#
loop_
_entity.id
_entity.type
_entity.pdbx_description
1 polymer ?
#
loop_
_entity_poly.entity_id
_entity_poly.type
_entity_poly.pdbx_seq_one_letter_code
_entity_poly.pdbx_strand_id
1 'polypeptide(L)'
;NITYKSKYGACDINGKEIIPPIYDNVCKLDRGVGNLSGYYQVEENMKKIGIYDALGNAIVPCEYTYISYYNKSNLLILGKGGVPEAGGWAALYTSHAKYGLYDMLKKEFKLPCKYTYISSTFPKDKSIATAQFYEGGDMVQELTGNLSIKCEGGKWGYLDYEGNIIISAQYDEASAFSKDGIAQVIKGGIASILVNPKQGTDLQLVNGSSSNEVDKNIPLTGKQNEEMFVFVIANENYLNSLRSDYSVNDGKVFCEYCKKTLGLPEHNIRYYEDATYGNILKAIQGAKDIIEAYDGDVRIIFYYSGLGTVDNKMRESYLLPADVSLSSISTTGYSVQKLVHELGGIKTKMSLILLDASFSGTDRNGKKLEVNRGVQITANRIKLSNHALVCMASAPQESAFCSKSMGHGLFTYALLDKLKKSKGECTLKELTDSTVSSVKKESVKQFSSIQTPVIVISSDFLSQWENLKLIK
;
A
#
# COMPACT_ATOMS: atom_id res chain seq x y z
N ASN A 1 15.72 -14.75 -53.74
CA ASN A 1 16.44 -15.00 -52.49
C ASN A 1 15.88 -16.27 -51.86
N ILE A 2 16.68 -17.36 -51.96
CA ILE A 2 16.37 -18.63 -51.28
C ILE A 2 16.84 -18.46 -49.85
N THR A 3 15.96 -18.28 -48.89
CA THR A 3 16.23 -18.28 -47.47
C THR A 3 16.26 -19.73 -47.02
N TYR A 4 17.43 -20.28 -46.73
CA TYR A 4 17.56 -21.58 -46.07
C TYR A 4 17.15 -21.44 -44.64
N LYS A 5 16.06 -22.07 -44.24
CA LYS A 5 15.70 -22.24 -42.82
C LYS A 5 16.57 -23.42 -42.31
N SER A 6 17.68 -23.10 -41.61
CA SER A 6 18.47 -24.09 -40.94
C SER A 6 17.67 -24.68 -39.77
N LYS A 7 17.81 -26.01 -39.59
CA LYS A 7 17.30 -26.73 -38.43
C LYS A 7 18.47 -27.22 -37.59
N TYR A 8 18.30 -27.23 -36.30
CA TYR A 8 19.29 -27.53 -35.29
C TYR A 8 18.95 -28.83 -34.57
N GLY A 9 19.99 -29.55 -34.19
CA GLY A 9 19.97 -30.72 -33.34
C GLY A 9 21.21 -30.71 -32.43
N ALA A 10 21.46 -31.77 -31.70
CA ALA A 10 22.65 -31.96 -30.90
C ALA A 10 23.25 -33.33 -31.13
N CYS A 11 24.58 -33.43 -31.09
CA CYS A 11 25.31 -34.70 -31.09
C CYS A 11 26.25 -34.77 -29.88
N ASP A 12 26.66 -35.98 -29.51
CA ASP A 12 27.70 -36.20 -28.51
C ASP A 12 29.10 -35.92 -29.08
N ILE A 13 30.12 -36.05 -28.22
CA ILE A 13 31.53 -35.82 -28.62
C ILE A 13 32.02 -36.79 -29.71
N ASN A 14 31.36 -37.90 -29.92
CA ASN A 14 31.68 -38.90 -30.94
C ASN A 14 30.89 -38.69 -32.25
N GLY A 15 30.09 -37.66 -32.32
CA GLY A 15 29.22 -37.34 -33.47
C GLY A 15 27.92 -38.13 -33.53
N LYS A 16 27.57 -38.92 -32.51
CA LYS A 16 26.29 -39.61 -32.43
C LYS A 16 25.20 -38.59 -32.16
N GLU A 17 24.14 -38.61 -32.98
CA GLU A 17 22.98 -37.78 -32.79
C GLU A 17 22.28 -38.04 -31.42
N ILE A 18 22.09 -36.98 -30.64
CA ILE A 18 21.37 -36.98 -29.36
C ILE A 18 19.98 -36.36 -29.56
N ILE A 19 19.93 -35.25 -30.29
CA ILE A 19 18.70 -34.54 -30.61
C ILE A 19 18.62 -34.37 -32.12
N PRO A 20 17.52 -34.79 -32.77
CA PRO A 20 17.42 -34.71 -34.22
C PRO A 20 17.38 -33.24 -34.69
N PRO A 21 17.97 -32.95 -35.90
CA PRO A 21 18.05 -31.59 -36.44
C PRO A 21 16.71 -31.11 -37.07
N ILE A 22 15.66 -31.08 -36.27
CA ILE A 22 14.31 -30.71 -36.68
C ILE A 22 13.84 -29.40 -36.01
N TYR A 23 14.60 -28.87 -35.06
CA TYR A 23 14.22 -27.70 -34.25
C TYR A 23 14.78 -26.41 -34.85
N ASP A 24 14.09 -25.29 -34.61
CA ASP A 24 14.54 -23.96 -35.02
C ASP A 24 15.67 -23.44 -34.12
N ASN A 25 15.75 -23.95 -32.89
CA ASN A 25 16.82 -23.64 -31.95
C ASN A 25 17.06 -24.81 -30.99
N VAL A 26 18.31 -25.04 -30.62
CA VAL A 26 18.75 -26.01 -29.59
C VAL A 26 19.80 -25.32 -28.74
N CYS A 27 19.52 -25.14 -27.44
CA CYS A 27 20.42 -24.49 -26.52
C CYS A 27 20.71 -25.40 -25.32
N LYS A 28 21.96 -25.60 -24.97
CA LYS A 28 22.38 -26.32 -23.78
C LYS A 28 22.21 -25.42 -22.56
N LEU A 29 21.57 -25.92 -21.53
CA LEU A 29 21.32 -25.20 -20.27
C LEU A 29 22.50 -25.39 -19.32
N ASP A 30 23.58 -24.60 -19.54
CA ASP A 30 24.87 -24.81 -18.84
C ASP A 30 25.09 -23.90 -17.62
N ARG A 31 24.37 -22.82 -17.44
CA ARG A 31 24.66 -21.84 -16.37
C ARG A 31 23.41 -21.19 -15.75
N GLY A 32 23.33 -21.33 -14.45
CA GLY A 32 22.64 -20.34 -13.60
C GLY A 32 21.17 -20.57 -13.29
N VAL A 33 20.55 -21.62 -13.81
CA VAL A 33 19.11 -21.84 -13.59
C VAL A 33 18.89 -23.26 -13.06
N GLY A 34 19.00 -23.43 -11.75
CA GLY A 34 18.62 -24.66 -11.06
C GLY A 34 19.43 -25.92 -11.43
N ASN A 35 18.83 -27.10 -11.25
CA ASN A 35 19.46 -28.43 -11.50
C ASN A 35 19.40 -28.88 -12.96
N LEU A 36 19.19 -28.00 -13.95
CA LEU A 36 19.15 -28.35 -15.37
C LEU A 36 20.51 -28.28 -16.09
N SER A 37 21.61 -28.26 -15.36
CA SER A 37 22.95 -28.37 -15.99
C SER A 37 23.02 -29.69 -16.76
N GLY A 38 23.31 -29.61 -18.05
CA GLY A 38 23.41 -30.75 -18.94
C GLY A 38 22.10 -31.10 -19.70
N TYR A 39 20.99 -30.36 -19.49
CA TYR A 39 19.79 -30.48 -20.31
C TYR A 39 19.86 -29.55 -21.52
N TYR A 40 19.03 -29.84 -22.51
CA TYR A 40 18.91 -29.04 -23.73
C TYR A 40 17.49 -28.49 -23.84
N GLN A 41 17.36 -27.19 -24.05
CA GLN A 41 16.13 -26.57 -24.47
C GLN A 41 16.04 -26.62 -26.00
N VAL A 42 14.92 -27.08 -26.50
CA VAL A 42 14.60 -27.09 -27.95
C VAL A 42 13.42 -26.17 -28.22
N GLU A 43 13.42 -25.56 -29.41
CA GLU A 43 12.40 -24.62 -29.82
C GLU A 43 11.92 -24.93 -31.25
N GLU A 44 10.61 -24.96 -31.46
CA GLU A 44 9.97 -25.20 -32.74
C GLU A 44 8.99 -24.08 -33.09
N ASN A 45 9.06 -23.62 -34.35
CA ASN A 45 8.22 -22.55 -34.92
C ASN A 45 8.32 -21.23 -34.13
N MET A 46 9.42 -20.99 -33.44
CA MET A 46 9.66 -19.84 -32.54
C MET A 46 8.54 -19.63 -31.50
N LYS A 47 7.79 -20.67 -31.17
CA LYS A 47 6.62 -20.60 -30.31
C LYS A 47 6.45 -21.76 -29.36
N LYS A 48 7.07 -22.90 -29.65
CA LYS A 48 6.96 -24.10 -28.82
C LYS A 48 8.31 -24.44 -28.26
N ILE A 49 8.36 -24.77 -26.98
CA ILE A 49 9.55 -25.06 -26.21
C ILE A 49 9.43 -26.46 -25.63
N GLY A 50 10.56 -27.18 -25.61
CA GLY A 50 10.69 -28.49 -24.97
C GLY A 50 12.01 -28.64 -24.25
N ILE A 51 12.19 -29.68 -23.45
CA ILE A 51 13.44 -30.02 -22.75
C ILE A 51 13.81 -31.46 -22.99
N TYR A 52 15.08 -31.67 -23.34
CA TYR A 52 15.73 -32.96 -23.51
C TYR A 52 16.86 -33.13 -22.47
N ASP A 53 17.06 -34.37 -22.03
CA ASP A 53 18.24 -34.70 -21.23
C ASP A 53 19.49 -34.86 -22.11
N ALA A 54 20.67 -35.08 -21.49
CA ALA A 54 21.94 -35.29 -22.19
C ALA A 54 22.00 -36.60 -22.99
N LEU A 55 21.04 -37.50 -22.81
CA LEU A 55 20.94 -38.77 -23.53
C LEU A 55 19.98 -38.68 -24.72
N GLY A 56 19.33 -37.54 -24.91
CA GLY A 56 18.38 -37.35 -25.99
C GLY A 56 16.94 -37.78 -25.65
N ASN A 57 16.63 -38.04 -24.39
CA ASN A 57 15.27 -38.35 -23.99
C ASN A 57 14.49 -37.05 -23.79
N ALA A 58 13.32 -36.98 -24.37
CA ALA A 58 12.40 -35.87 -24.09
C ALA A 58 11.92 -35.92 -22.63
N ILE A 59 12.24 -34.90 -21.87
CA ILE A 59 11.76 -34.70 -20.50
C ILE A 59 10.48 -33.88 -20.51
N VAL A 60 10.45 -32.81 -21.32
CA VAL A 60 9.28 -31.98 -21.60
C VAL A 60 9.09 -31.95 -23.12
N PRO A 61 7.97 -32.43 -23.68
CA PRO A 61 7.75 -32.40 -25.12
C PRO A 61 7.68 -30.96 -25.63
N CYS A 62 8.09 -30.77 -26.91
CA CYS A 62 8.14 -29.44 -27.53
C CYS A 62 6.72 -28.97 -27.95
N GLU A 63 5.89 -28.67 -26.96
CA GLU A 63 4.49 -28.25 -27.19
C GLU A 63 4.06 -27.05 -26.31
N TYR A 64 4.91 -26.58 -25.42
CA TYR A 64 4.64 -25.51 -24.46
C TYR A 64 5.11 -24.17 -24.98
N THR A 65 4.38 -23.12 -24.66
CA THR A 65 4.70 -21.72 -25.02
C THR A 65 5.50 -20.99 -23.94
N TYR A 66 5.62 -21.61 -22.76
CA TYR A 66 6.36 -21.08 -21.63
C TYR A 66 6.95 -22.21 -20.79
N ILE A 67 8.20 -22.08 -20.41
CA ILE A 67 8.89 -22.96 -19.45
C ILE A 67 9.71 -22.11 -18.52
N SER A 68 9.53 -22.28 -17.21
CA SER A 68 10.34 -21.64 -16.18
C SER A 68 10.47 -22.53 -14.96
N TYR A 69 11.37 -22.19 -14.05
CA TYR A 69 11.48 -22.91 -12.78
C TYR A 69 10.44 -22.41 -11.79
N TYR A 70 9.79 -23.34 -11.12
CA TYR A 70 8.95 -23.01 -9.99
C TYR A 70 9.78 -22.68 -8.74
N ASN A 71 10.76 -23.56 -8.46
CA ASN A 71 11.70 -23.39 -7.36
C ASN A 71 13.10 -23.92 -7.81
N LYS A 72 14.08 -23.90 -6.92
CA LYS A 72 15.40 -24.47 -7.19
C LYS A 72 15.42 -26.02 -7.20
N SER A 73 14.28 -26.67 -7.09
CA SER A 73 14.11 -28.12 -7.19
C SER A 73 13.71 -28.55 -8.61
N ASN A 74 13.15 -29.73 -8.74
CA ASN A 74 12.84 -30.34 -10.03
C ASN A 74 11.45 -29.94 -10.60
N LEU A 75 10.80 -28.93 -10.04
CA LEU A 75 9.50 -28.47 -10.50
C LEU A 75 9.63 -27.34 -11.54
N LEU A 76 8.94 -27.50 -12.66
CA LEU A 76 8.83 -26.50 -13.72
C LEU A 76 7.42 -25.94 -13.79
N ILE A 77 7.32 -24.65 -14.11
CA ILE A 77 6.06 -24.03 -14.57
C ILE A 77 6.03 -24.22 -16.09
N LEU A 78 5.03 -24.94 -16.59
CA LEU A 78 4.78 -25.11 -18.02
C LEU A 78 3.54 -24.31 -18.40
N GLY A 79 3.63 -23.47 -19.44
CA GLY A 79 2.50 -22.75 -20.03
C GLY A 79 2.09 -23.34 -21.37
N LYS A 80 0.79 -23.54 -21.59
CA LYS A 80 0.22 -24.08 -22.84
C LYS A 80 -0.77 -23.09 -23.45
N GLY A 81 -0.70 -22.89 -24.76
CA GLY A 81 -1.54 -21.93 -25.46
C GLY A 81 -1.02 -20.49 -25.38
N GLY A 82 -1.88 -19.54 -25.70
CA GLY A 82 -1.53 -18.14 -25.76
C GLY A 82 -0.68 -17.75 -26.99
N VAL A 83 -0.34 -16.48 -27.06
CA VAL A 83 0.54 -15.94 -28.10
C VAL A 83 1.79 -15.39 -27.42
N PRO A 84 2.99 -15.97 -27.67
CA PRO A 84 4.23 -15.37 -27.20
C PRO A 84 4.37 -13.98 -27.82
N GLU A 85 4.63 -12.96 -27.02
CA GLU A 85 5.00 -11.65 -27.53
C GLU A 85 6.41 -11.72 -28.16
N ALA A 86 6.55 -11.12 -29.35
CA ALA A 86 7.80 -11.10 -30.08
C ALA A 86 8.85 -10.28 -29.32
N GLY A 87 9.87 -10.92 -28.81
CA GLY A 87 11.00 -10.27 -28.12
C GLY A 87 11.76 -11.22 -27.22
N GLY A 88 12.59 -12.05 -27.82
CA GLY A 88 13.40 -13.06 -27.13
C GLY A 88 14.19 -12.54 -25.93
N TRP A 89 14.58 -13.48 -25.05
CA TRP A 89 15.55 -13.38 -23.96
C TRP A 89 15.05 -13.20 -22.53
N ALA A 90 13.79 -13.02 -22.26
CA ALA A 90 13.33 -13.20 -20.88
C ALA A 90 12.24 -14.25 -20.87
N ALA A 91 12.20 -15.10 -19.85
CA ALA A 91 11.08 -15.98 -19.58
C ALA A 91 9.87 -15.13 -19.13
N LEU A 92 9.28 -14.43 -20.08
CA LEU A 92 8.09 -13.63 -19.90
C LEU A 92 6.89 -14.57 -19.97
N TYR A 93 5.95 -14.41 -19.04
CA TYR A 93 4.68 -15.13 -19.11
C TYR A 93 4.00 -14.84 -20.45
N THR A 94 3.35 -15.85 -21.00
CA THR A 94 2.61 -15.72 -22.26
C THR A 94 1.17 -15.33 -21.95
N SER A 95 0.71 -14.20 -22.48
CA SER A 95 -0.68 -13.76 -22.34
C SER A 95 -1.65 -14.84 -22.87
N HIS A 96 -2.78 -15.02 -22.21
CA HIS A 96 -3.82 -16.01 -22.53
C HIS A 96 -3.40 -17.48 -22.48
N ALA A 97 -2.22 -17.80 -21.93
CA ALA A 97 -1.80 -19.19 -21.71
C ALA A 97 -2.40 -19.76 -20.42
N LYS A 98 -2.39 -21.08 -20.30
CA LYS A 98 -2.71 -21.80 -19.05
C LYS A 98 -1.48 -22.52 -18.54
N TYR A 99 -1.22 -22.37 -17.25
CA TYR A 99 0.00 -22.81 -16.57
C TYR A 99 -0.26 -24.01 -15.67
N GLY A 100 0.75 -24.86 -15.52
CA GLY A 100 0.76 -26.00 -14.62
C GLY A 100 2.14 -26.21 -14.00
N LEU A 101 2.23 -27.08 -12.99
CA LEU A 101 3.50 -27.52 -12.41
C LEU A 101 3.83 -28.94 -12.86
N TYR A 102 5.01 -29.13 -13.38
CA TYR A 102 5.51 -30.41 -13.90
C TYR A 102 6.75 -30.87 -13.10
N ASP A 103 6.69 -32.09 -12.60
CA ASP A 103 7.80 -32.72 -11.92
C ASP A 103 8.69 -33.45 -12.96
N MET A 104 9.89 -32.91 -13.20
CA MET A 104 10.83 -33.46 -14.18
C MET A 104 11.35 -34.84 -13.84
N LEU A 105 11.49 -35.17 -12.55
CA LEU A 105 12.01 -36.48 -12.12
C LEU A 105 10.95 -37.56 -12.28
N LYS A 106 9.71 -37.24 -11.94
CA LYS A 106 8.59 -38.18 -12.09
C LYS A 106 8.02 -38.20 -13.50
N LYS A 107 8.35 -37.18 -14.32
CA LYS A 107 7.81 -36.97 -15.66
C LYS A 107 6.28 -36.87 -15.68
N GLU A 108 5.69 -36.23 -14.67
CA GLU A 108 4.24 -36.07 -14.52
C GLU A 108 3.87 -34.67 -14.06
N PHE A 109 2.62 -34.28 -14.35
CA PHE A 109 2.08 -33.03 -13.84
C PHE A 109 1.67 -33.19 -12.37
N LYS A 110 2.24 -32.35 -11.51
CA LYS A 110 1.76 -32.13 -10.15
C LYS A 110 0.49 -31.29 -10.14
N LEU A 111 0.47 -30.24 -10.96
CA LEU A 111 -0.71 -29.40 -11.24
C LEU A 111 -0.89 -29.30 -12.75
N PRO A 112 -2.07 -29.65 -13.31
CA PRO A 112 -2.31 -29.60 -14.75
C PRO A 112 -2.29 -28.15 -15.27
N CYS A 113 -2.05 -27.96 -16.58
CA CYS A 113 -2.09 -26.66 -17.25
C CYS A 113 -3.54 -26.12 -17.35
N LYS A 114 -4.09 -25.65 -16.23
CA LYS A 114 -5.41 -25.01 -16.15
C LYS A 114 -5.38 -23.65 -15.46
N TYR A 115 -4.31 -23.32 -14.77
CA TYR A 115 -4.16 -22.10 -13.99
C TYR A 115 -3.79 -20.93 -14.89
N THR A 116 -4.33 -19.78 -14.61
CA THR A 116 -4.10 -18.55 -15.40
C THR A 116 -2.75 -17.94 -15.09
N TYR A 117 -2.23 -18.14 -13.87
CA TYR A 117 -0.92 -17.68 -13.45
C TYR A 117 -0.39 -18.54 -12.29
N ILE A 118 0.92 -18.78 -12.28
CA ILE A 118 1.64 -19.43 -11.17
C ILE A 118 2.93 -18.62 -10.95
N SER A 119 3.10 -18.04 -9.78
CA SER A 119 4.31 -17.29 -9.42
C SER A 119 5.49 -18.23 -9.17
N SER A 120 6.67 -17.82 -9.64
CA SER A 120 7.96 -18.45 -9.28
C SER A 120 8.72 -17.64 -8.22
N THR A 121 8.08 -16.61 -7.66
CA THR A 121 8.71 -15.73 -6.68
C THR A 121 8.43 -16.23 -5.27
N PHE A 122 9.50 -16.58 -4.56
CA PHE A 122 9.47 -16.98 -3.17
C PHE A 122 10.24 -15.98 -2.31
N PRO A 123 9.81 -15.74 -1.06
CA PRO A 123 10.62 -15.02 -0.08
C PRO A 123 11.99 -15.68 0.08
N LYS A 124 13.04 -14.89 0.38
CA LYS A 124 14.40 -15.42 0.59
C LYS A 124 14.49 -16.40 1.76
N ASP A 125 13.61 -16.26 2.74
CA ASP A 125 13.50 -17.18 3.86
C ASP A 125 12.67 -18.39 3.44
N LYS A 126 13.31 -19.54 3.29
CA LYS A 126 12.68 -20.81 2.90
C LYS A 126 11.61 -21.31 3.87
N SER A 127 11.59 -20.82 5.13
CA SER A 127 10.55 -21.16 6.10
C SER A 127 9.19 -20.53 5.78
N ILE A 128 9.16 -19.57 4.83
CA ILE A 128 7.97 -18.86 4.35
C ILE A 128 7.83 -19.07 2.84
N ALA A 129 8.19 -20.24 2.35
CA ALA A 129 8.24 -20.53 0.91
C ALA A 129 6.84 -20.76 0.34
N THR A 130 6.11 -19.67 0.16
CA THR A 130 4.74 -19.68 -0.36
C THR A 130 4.66 -18.82 -1.62
N ALA A 131 4.15 -19.39 -2.70
CA ALA A 131 3.93 -18.71 -3.97
C ALA A 131 2.44 -18.50 -4.23
N GLN A 132 2.11 -17.48 -5.02
CA GLN A 132 0.74 -17.21 -5.45
C GLN A 132 0.40 -17.98 -6.72
N PHE A 133 -0.87 -18.37 -6.88
CA PHE A 133 -1.43 -18.78 -8.16
C PHE A 133 -2.81 -18.14 -8.39
N TYR A 134 -3.20 -18.05 -9.66
CA TYR A 134 -4.50 -17.52 -10.08
C TYR A 134 -5.25 -18.57 -10.91
N GLU A 135 -6.49 -18.85 -10.54
CA GLU A 135 -7.34 -19.83 -11.22
C GLU A 135 -8.60 -19.17 -11.77
N GLY A 136 -8.95 -19.50 -12.98
CA GLY A 136 -10.06 -18.91 -13.72
C GLY A 136 -9.66 -17.59 -14.40
N GLY A 137 -10.58 -17.06 -15.19
CA GLY A 137 -10.36 -15.81 -15.91
C GLY A 137 -9.18 -15.84 -16.89
N ASP A 138 -8.55 -14.69 -17.05
CA ASP A 138 -7.45 -14.50 -17.99
C ASP A 138 -6.30 -13.66 -17.42
N MET A 139 -5.15 -13.71 -18.09
CA MET A 139 -3.95 -12.96 -17.75
C MET A 139 -3.44 -12.23 -18.99
N VAL A 140 -3.19 -10.94 -18.82
CA VAL A 140 -2.56 -10.08 -19.83
C VAL A 140 -1.27 -9.51 -19.24
N GLN A 141 -0.23 -9.51 -20.04
CA GLN A 141 1.02 -8.85 -19.72
C GLN A 141 1.02 -7.47 -20.39
N GLU A 142 1.19 -6.42 -19.58
CA GLU A 142 1.25 -5.04 -20.06
C GLU A 142 2.70 -4.53 -20.05
N LEU A 143 3.15 -4.00 -21.20
CA LEU A 143 4.46 -3.37 -21.38
C LEU A 143 4.33 -1.84 -21.24
N THR A 144 3.98 -1.36 -20.06
CA THR A 144 3.91 0.09 -19.76
C THR A 144 5.09 0.55 -18.91
N GLY A 145 6.30 0.51 -19.49
CA GLY A 145 7.54 0.97 -18.82
C GLY A 145 8.10 0.02 -17.77
N ASN A 146 7.28 -0.67 -17.01
CA ASN A 146 7.62 -1.81 -16.16
C ASN A 146 6.72 -2.99 -16.53
N LEU A 147 7.31 -4.17 -16.59
CA LEU A 147 6.56 -5.40 -16.85
C LEU A 147 5.53 -5.63 -15.75
N SER A 148 4.25 -5.52 -16.06
CA SER A 148 3.16 -5.81 -15.14
C SER A 148 2.31 -6.98 -15.65
N ILE A 149 1.89 -7.84 -14.72
CA ILE A 149 0.99 -8.97 -15.00
C ILE A 149 -0.37 -8.61 -14.39
N LYS A 150 -1.39 -8.60 -15.21
CA LYS A 150 -2.77 -8.35 -14.80
C LYS A 150 -3.61 -9.62 -14.97
N CYS A 151 -4.19 -10.10 -13.89
CA CYS A 151 -5.10 -11.24 -13.86
C CYS A 151 -6.52 -10.78 -13.54
N GLU A 152 -7.50 -11.16 -14.34
CA GLU A 152 -8.90 -10.73 -14.21
C GLU A 152 -9.88 -11.90 -14.38
N GLY A 153 -11.01 -11.83 -13.69
CA GLY A 153 -12.12 -12.79 -13.83
C GLY A 153 -11.93 -14.12 -13.11
N GLY A 154 -10.90 -14.27 -12.29
CA GLY A 154 -10.62 -15.48 -11.50
C GLY A 154 -10.37 -15.17 -10.03
N LYS A 155 -9.67 -16.06 -9.34
CA LYS A 155 -9.35 -15.96 -7.92
C LYS A 155 -7.91 -16.34 -7.64
N TRP A 156 -7.34 -15.72 -6.59
CA TRP A 156 -6.01 -16.02 -6.07
C TRP A 156 -6.04 -17.11 -5.03
N GLY A 157 -5.01 -17.97 -5.03
CA GLY A 157 -4.68 -18.97 -4.02
C GLY A 157 -3.19 -19.02 -3.75
N TYR A 158 -2.75 -19.95 -2.90
CA TYR A 158 -1.35 -20.09 -2.52
C TYR A 158 -0.86 -21.53 -2.59
N LEU A 159 0.38 -21.68 -3.00
CA LEU A 159 1.13 -22.93 -3.09
C LEU A 159 2.31 -22.90 -2.10
N ASP A 160 2.68 -24.07 -1.58
CA ASP A 160 3.95 -24.22 -0.85
C ASP A 160 5.16 -24.34 -1.79
N TYR A 161 6.36 -24.46 -1.21
CA TYR A 161 7.61 -24.62 -1.98
C TYR A 161 7.66 -25.92 -2.76
N GLU A 162 6.97 -26.95 -2.31
CA GLU A 162 6.82 -28.24 -2.97
C GLU A 162 5.74 -28.25 -4.07
N GLY A 163 4.99 -27.15 -4.24
CA GLY A 163 3.92 -26.98 -5.23
C GLY A 163 2.59 -27.63 -4.83
N ASN A 164 2.34 -27.88 -3.54
CA ASN A 164 1.03 -28.27 -3.05
C ASN A 164 0.15 -27.05 -2.87
N ILE A 165 -1.14 -27.17 -3.16
CA ILE A 165 -2.12 -26.11 -2.87
C ILE A 165 -2.36 -26.09 -1.37
N ILE A 166 -1.90 -25.01 -0.70
CA ILE A 166 -2.14 -24.76 0.73
C ILE A 166 -3.38 -23.91 0.98
N ILE A 167 -3.73 -23.06 0.01
CA ILE A 167 -5.00 -22.33 0.00
C ILE A 167 -5.56 -22.38 -1.41
N SER A 168 -6.75 -22.93 -1.56
CA SER A 168 -7.47 -22.94 -2.84
C SER A 168 -7.78 -21.53 -3.32
N ALA A 169 -7.93 -21.36 -4.64
CA ALA A 169 -8.27 -20.09 -5.26
C ALA A 169 -9.62 -19.58 -4.74
N GLN A 170 -9.60 -18.51 -3.96
CA GLN A 170 -10.80 -17.96 -3.32
C GLN A 170 -10.74 -16.44 -3.08
N TYR A 171 -9.60 -15.79 -3.25
CA TYR A 171 -9.43 -14.38 -2.99
C TYR A 171 -9.53 -13.56 -4.27
N ASP A 172 -10.19 -12.41 -4.17
CA ASP A 172 -10.29 -11.43 -5.27
C ASP A 172 -8.93 -10.77 -5.55
N GLU A 173 -8.21 -10.44 -4.48
CA GLU A 173 -6.85 -9.93 -4.52
C GLU A 173 -5.99 -10.66 -3.48
N ALA A 174 -4.71 -10.83 -3.79
CA ALA A 174 -3.75 -11.44 -2.87
C ALA A 174 -2.35 -10.91 -3.12
N SER A 175 -1.64 -10.53 -2.05
CA SER A 175 -0.23 -10.16 -2.12
C SER A 175 0.68 -11.38 -1.97
N ALA A 176 1.93 -11.28 -2.41
CA ALA A 176 2.94 -12.25 -2.01
C ALA A 176 3.18 -12.18 -0.49
N PHE A 177 3.61 -13.29 0.11
CA PHE A 177 4.01 -13.27 1.52
C PHE A 177 5.28 -12.43 1.69
N SER A 178 5.28 -11.55 2.70
CA SER A 178 6.46 -10.83 3.15
C SER A 178 7.45 -11.78 3.83
N LYS A 179 8.68 -11.31 4.08
CA LYS A 179 9.70 -12.05 4.87
C LYS A 179 9.27 -12.33 6.32
N ASP A 180 8.25 -11.64 6.81
CA ASP A 180 7.67 -11.88 8.14
C ASP A 180 6.51 -12.89 8.11
N GLY A 181 6.26 -13.52 6.96
CA GLY A 181 5.19 -14.51 6.78
C GLY A 181 3.79 -13.91 6.73
N ILE A 182 3.63 -12.69 6.24
CA ILE A 182 2.35 -11.99 6.18
C ILE A 182 1.98 -11.72 4.72
N ALA A 183 0.75 -12.06 4.33
CA ALA A 183 0.15 -11.69 3.05
C ALA A 183 -1.19 -11.00 3.25
N GLN A 184 -1.50 -10.01 2.43
CA GLN A 184 -2.80 -9.36 2.39
C GLN A 184 -3.68 -10.03 1.34
N VAL A 185 -4.93 -10.27 1.67
CA VAL A 185 -5.93 -10.86 0.76
C VAL A 185 -7.26 -10.14 0.86
N ILE A 186 -8.00 -10.11 -0.25
CA ILE A 186 -9.37 -9.58 -0.30
C ILE A 186 -10.30 -10.69 -0.77
N LYS A 187 -11.42 -10.87 -0.07
CA LYS A 187 -12.48 -11.80 -0.44
C LYS A 187 -13.84 -11.13 -0.26
N GLY A 188 -14.61 -11.01 -1.35
CA GLY A 188 -15.91 -10.34 -1.31
C GLY A 188 -15.83 -8.87 -0.85
N GLY A 189 -14.75 -8.15 -1.19
CA GLY A 189 -14.49 -6.78 -0.74
C GLY A 189 -13.93 -6.67 0.68
N ILE A 190 -13.80 -7.78 1.42
CA ILE A 190 -13.26 -7.81 2.79
C ILE A 190 -11.76 -8.08 2.73
N ALA A 191 -10.96 -7.12 3.19
CA ALA A 191 -9.52 -7.29 3.34
C ALA A 191 -9.19 -8.12 4.58
N SER A 192 -8.25 -9.06 4.46
CA SER A 192 -7.80 -9.94 5.53
C SER A 192 -6.29 -10.14 5.44
N ILE A 193 -5.68 -10.54 6.54
CA ILE A 193 -4.26 -10.85 6.63
C ILE A 193 -4.10 -12.36 6.81
N LEU A 194 -3.32 -12.99 5.92
CA LEU A 194 -2.85 -14.35 6.11
C LEU A 194 -1.52 -14.29 6.86
N VAL A 195 -1.41 -15.05 7.91
CA VAL A 195 -0.14 -15.26 8.63
C VAL A 195 0.30 -16.69 8.38
N ASN A 196 1.50 -16.84 7.82
CA ASN A 196 2.19 -18.12 7.72
C ASN A 196 3.14 -18.24 8.92
N PRO A 197 2.76 -18.95 9.99
CA PRO A 197 3.62 -19.10 11.13
C PRO A 197 4.82 -19.99 10.76
N LYS A 198 6.02 -19.56 11.13
CA LYS A 198 7.23 -20.34 10.95
C LYS A 198 7.07 -21.70 11.63
N GLN A 199 7.15 -22.75 10.82
CA GLN A 199 7.15 -24.17 11.23
C GLN A 199 5.83 -24.73 11.82
N GLY A 200 5.11 -25.50 11.01
CA GLY A 200 4.29 -26.63 11.48
C GLY A 200 2.89 -26.32 12.02
N THR A 201 2.40 -25.11 11.90
CA THR A 201 1.01 -24.76 12.22
C THR A 201 0.27 -24.31 10.98
N ASP A 202 -1.02 -24.69 10.87
CA ASP A 202 -1.89 -24.32 9.77
C ASP A 202 -1.88 -22.81 9.52
N LEU A 203 -1.95 -22.41 8.25
CA LEU A 203 -2.15 -21.01 7.85
C LEU A 203 -3.33 -20.43 8.62
N GLN A 204 -3.04 -19.56 9.56
CA GLN A 204 -4.09 -18.86 10.27
C GLN A 204 -4.57 -17.70 9.39
N LEU A 205 -5.82 -17.81 8.91
CA LEU A 205 -6.57 -16.61 8.53
C LEU A 205 -6.78 -15.83 9.83
N VAL A 206 -5.88 -14.93 10.14
CA VAL A 206 -6.23 -13.85 11.03
C VAL A 206 -7.22 -13.06 10.18
N ASN A 207 -8.53 -13.31 10.41
CA ASN A 207 -9.52 -12.37 10.01
C ASN A 207 -8.99 -11.05 10.52
N GLY A 208 -8.30 -10.32 9.66
CA GLY A 208 -8.35 -8.92 9.73
C GLY A 208 -9.86 -8.73 9.65
N SER A 209 -10.55 -8.71 10.78
CA SER A 209 -11.74 -7.94 10.83
C SER A 209 -11.35 -6.75 10.00
N SER A 210 -12.07 -6.54 8.87
CA SER A 210 -11.94 -5.27 8.15
C SER A 210 -11.89 -4.31 9.29
N SER A 211 -10.70 -3.86 9.62
CA SER A 211 -10.53 -3.21 10.90
C SER A 211 -10.90 -1.75 10.74
N ASN A 212 -12.12 -1.53 10.32
CA ASN A 212 -12.91 -0.45 10.81
C ASN A 212 -13.20 -0.73 12.30
N GLU A 213 -12.22 -1.32 13.02
CA GLU A 213 -12.30 -1.52 14.46
C GLU A 213 -12.56 -0.20 15.16
N VAL A 214 -11.98 0.88 14.65
CA VAL A 214 -12.19 2.22 15.21
C VAL A 214 -13.55 2.78 14.85
N ASP A 215 -14.19 2.35 13.76
CA ASP A 215 -15.53 2.81 13.34
C ASP A 215 -16.67 2.14 14.12
N LYS A 216 -16.38 0.96 14.69
CA LYS A 216 -17.38 0.16 15.41
C LYS A 216 -17.27 0.36 16.91
N ASN A 217 -18.40 0.31 17.61
CA ASN A 217 -18.43 0.36 19.08
C ASN A 217 -17.62 1.55 19.64
N ILE A 218 -17.77 2.73 19.03
CA ILE A 218 -17.16 3.97 19.51
C ILE A 218 -17.59 4.20 20.95
N PRO A 219 -16.67 4.37 21.91
CA PRO A 219 -17.02 4.50 23.31
C PRO A 219 -17.96 5.69 23.57
N LEU A 220 -19.09 5.42 24.21
CA LEU A 220 -19.98 6.44 24.72
C LEU A 220 -19.62 6.68 26.20
N THR A 221 -19.03 7.83 26.50
CA THR A 221 -18.52 8.12 27.85
C THR A 221 -19.53 8.83 28.75
N GLY A 222 -20.58 9.43 28.16
CA GLY A 222 -21.51 10.28 28.87
C GLY A 222 -20.92 11.60 29.40
N LYS A 223 -19.67 11.90 29.04
CA LYS A 223 -19.01 13.16 29.40
C LYS A 223 -19.68 14.34 28.68
N GLN A 224 -19.57 15.52 29.26
CA GLN A 224 -20.01 16.79 28.67
C GLN A 224 -18.83 17.74 28.56
N ASN A 225 -18.56 18.23 27.34
CA ASN A 225 -17.39 19.04 27.02
C ASN A 225 -17.80 20.28 26.21
N GLU A 226 -18.53 21.18 26.87
CA GLU A 226 -19.15 22.34 26.23
C GLU A 226 -18.16 23.45 25.84
N GLU A 227 -16.97 23.51 26.49
CA GLU A 227 -15.95 24.52 26.22
C GLU A 227 -14.93 24.08 25.15
N MET A 228 -15.20 22.97 24.46
CA MET A 228 -14.35 22.49 23.34
C MET A 228 -15.12 22.58 22.03
N PHE A 229 -14.48 23.16 21.02
CA PHE A 229 -15.00 23.29 19.68
C PHE A 229 -14.05 22.59 18.70
N VAL A 230 -14.63 21.93 17.69
CA VAL A 230 -13.87 21.15 16.72
C VAL A 230 -14.25 21.57 15.30
N PHE A 231 -13.24 21.84 14.49
CA PHE A 231 -13.33 22.14 13.08
C PHE A 231 -12.66 21.03 12.29
N VAL A 232 -13.44 20.29 11.52
CA VAL A 232 -12.99 19.12 10.76
C VAL A 232 -13.09 19.41 9.28
N ILE A 233 -11.97 19.30 8.59
CA ILE A 233 -11.88 19.38 7.13
C ILE A 233 -11.43 18.03 6.62
N ALA A 234 -12.21 17.43 5.72
CA ALA A 234 -11.98 16.12 5.15
C ALA A 234 -12.09 16.19 3.62
N ASN A 235 -10.94 16.28 2.95
CA ASN A 235 -10.86 16.43 1.51
C ASN A 235 -10.41 15.12 0.87
N GLU A 236 -11.32 14.43 0.22
CA GLU A 236 -11.06 13.19 -0.52
C GLU A 236 -11.03 13.43 -2.03
N ASN A 237 -11.98 14.20 -2.56
CA ASN A 237 -12.13 14.45 -3.98
C ASN A 237 -11.73 15.89 -4.33
N TYR A 238 -10.92 16.05 -5.37
CA TYR A 238 -10.40 17.33 -5.83
C TYR A 238 -10.80 17.57 -7.29
N LEU A 239 -11.01 18.81 -7.69
CA LEU A 239 -11.45 19.18 -9.03
C LEU A 239 -10.53 18.67 -10.15
N ASN A 240 -9.22 18.52 -9.87
CA ASN A 240 -8.21 18.08 -10.85
C ASN A 240 -8.00 16.55 -10.86
N SER A 241 -9.02 15.77 -10.56
CA SER A 241 -8.96 14.30 -10.48
C SER A 241 -7.91 13.76 -9.48
N LEU A 242 -7.39 14.60 -8.60
CA LEU A 242 -6.61 14.18 -7.45
C LEU A 242 -7.53 13.54 -6.42
N ARG A 243 -7.00 12.60 -5.65
CA ARG A 243 -7.76 11.92 -4.61
C ARG A 243 -6.89 11.68 -3.38
N SER A 244 -7.50 11.84 -2.21
CA SER A 244 -6.93 11.46 -0.93
C SER A 244 -7.79 10.38 -0.30
N ASP A 245 -7.50 9.12 -0.60
CA ASP A 245 -8.33 7.99 -0.19
C ASP A 245 -8.57 7.97 1.33
N TYR A 246 -9.82 7.69 1.69
CA TYR A 246 -10.32 7.60 3.08
C TYR A 246 -10.34 8.89 3.90
N SER A 247 -10.02 10.05 3.33
CA SER A 247 -10.05 11.31 4.08
C SER A 247 -11.43 11.66 4.59
N VAL A 248 -12.47 11.40 3.80
CA VAL A 248 -13.88 11.62 4.21
C VAL A 248 -14.26 10.69 5.36
N ASN A 249 -13.86 9.42 5.31
CA ASN A 249 -14.09 8.48 6.41
C ASN A 249 -13.35 8.92 7.68
N ASP A 250 -12.09 9.32 7.55
CA ASP A 250 -11.29 9.88 8.64
C ASP A 250 -12.03 10.99 9.39
N GLY A 251 -12.52 11.98 8.64
CA GLY A 251 -13.23 13.12 9.21
C GLY A 251 -14.57 12.75 9.86
N LYS A 252 -15.37 11.91 9.21
CA LYS A 252 -16.67 11.45 9.75
C LYS A 252 -16.49 10.68 11.05
N VAL A 253 -15.57 9.73 11.09
CA VAL A 253 -15.32 8.92 12.28
C VAL A 253 -14.70 9.77 13.39
N PHE A 254 -13.81 10.70 13.07
CA PHE A 254 -13.28 11.64 14.05
C PHE A 254 -14.39 12.49 14.70
N CYS A 255 -15.35 13.00 13.93
CA CYS A 255 -16.53 13.69 14.47
C CYS A 255 -17.33 12.81 15.45
N GLU A 256 -17.53 11.52 15.13
CA GLU A 256 -18.22 10.59 16.01
C GLU A 256 -17.46 10.36 17.34
N TYR A 257 -16.13 10.31 17.33
CA TYR A 257 -15.33 10.27 18.55
C TYR A 257 -15.43 11.58 19.35
N CYS A 258 -15.43 12.72 18.68
CA CYS A 258 -15.64 14.01 19.35
C CYS A 258 -16.99 14.02 20.07
N LYS A 259 -18.05 13.56 19.43
CA LYS A 259 -19.39 13.50 19.99
C LYS A 259 -19.52 12.47 21.11
N LYS A 260 -19.18 11.20 20.83
CA LYS A 260 -19.45 10.08 21.73
C LYS A 260 -18.40 9.90 22.82
N THR A 261 -17.11 10.03 22.47
CA THR A 261 -16.00 9.73 23.38
C THR A 261 -15.53 10.97 24.12
N LEU A 262 -15.38 12.09 23.42
CA LEU A 262 -14.96 13.35 24.05
C LEU A 262 -16.12 14.16 24.63
N GLY A 263 -17.37 13.82 24.32
CA GLY A 263 -18.55 14.41 24.89
C GLY A 263 -18.89 15.82 24.40
N LEU A 264 -18.50 16.16 23.17
CA LEU A 264 -18.84 17.45 22.59
C LEU A 264 -20.32 17.48 22.16
N PRO A 265 -21.04 18.58 22.42
CA PRO A 265 -22.36 18.79 21.82
C PRO A 265 -22.23 18.97 20.31
N GLU A 266 -23.24 18.52 19.56
CA GLU A 266 -23.20 18.49 18.09
C GLU A 266 -22.94 19.89 17.47
N HIS A 267 -23.51 20.94 18.08
CA HIS A 267 -23.32 22.31 17.62
C HIS A 267 -21.90 22.85 17.82
N ASN A 268 -21.04 22.18 18.60
CA ASN A 268 -19.61 22.50 18.74
C ASN A 268 -18.74 21.81 17.70
N ILE A 269 -19.31 20.96 16.83
CA ILE A 269 -18.60 20.22 15.77
C ILE A 269 -18.96 20.84 14.42
N ARG A 270 -17.97 21.36 13.71
CA ARG A 270 -18.10 21.93 12.37
C ARG A 270 -17.38 21.01 11.38
N TYR A 271 -18.14 20.34 10.51
CA TYR A 271 -17.60 19.39 9.52
C TYR A 271 -17.73 19.96 8.11
N TYR A 272 -16.65 19.88 7.35
CA TYR A 272 -16.54 20.31 5.96
C TYR A 272 -15.99 19.17 5.12
N GLU A 273 -16.82 18.59 4.27
CA GLU A 273 -16.44 17.56 3.29
C GLU A 273 -16.05 18.23 1.98
N ASP A 274 -14.93 17.75 1.38
CA ASP A 274 -14.37 18.28 0.13
C ASP A 274 -14.34 19.82 0.11
N ALA A 275 -13.77 20.37 1.17
CA ALA A 275 -13.77 21.81 1.47
C ALA A 275 -12.97 22.60 0.43
N THR A 276 -13.62 23.62 -0.14
CA THR A 276 -12.97 24.63 -0.97
C THR A 276 -12.09 25.57 -0.14
N TYR A 277 -11.28 26.40 -0.80
CA TYR A 277 -10.50 27.45 -0.12
C TYR A 277 -11.40 28.37 0.74
N GLY A 278 -12.55 28.73 0.22
CA GLY A 278 -13.55 29.54 0.96
C GLY A 278 -14.09 28.82 2.20
N ASN A 279 -14.30 27.49 2.13
CA ASN A 279 -14.73 26.71 3.29
C ASN A 279 -13.63 26.64 4.37
N ILE A 280 -12.36 26.51 3.98
CA ILE A 280 -11.23 26.54 4.92
C ILE A 280 -11.15 27.90 5.62
N LEU A 281 -11.27 28.99 4.88
CA LEU A 281 -11.33 30.34 5.46
C LEU A 281 -12.48 30.49 6.47
N LYS A 282 -13.68 30.00 6.10
CA LYS A 282 -14.87 30.03 6.98
C LYS A 282 -14.65 29.23 8.26
N ALA A 283 -14.02 28.06 8.17
CA ALA A 283 -13.72 27.23 9.33
C ALA A 283 -12.76 27.94 10.30
N ILE A 284 -11.69 28.54 9.76
CA ILE A 284 -10.69 29.25 10.58
C ILE A 284 -11.27 30.52 11.18
N GLN A 285 -12.03 31.30 10.40
CA GLN A 285 -12.70 32.49 10.94
C GLN A 285 -13.70 32.12 12.04
N GLY A 286 -14.51 31.06 11.85
CA GLY A 286 -15.42 30.58 12.88
C GLY A 286 -14.70 30.14 14.17
N ALA A 287 -13.51 29.56 14.06
CA ALA A 287 -12.70 29.24 15.24
C ALA A 287 -12.24 30.51 15.97
N LYS A 288 -11.79 31.54 15.22
CA LYS A 288 -11.37 32.83 15.78
C LYS A 288 -12.52 33.55 16.45
N ASP A 289 -13.70 33.59 15.82
CA ASP A 289 -14.91 34.21 16.37
C ASP A 289 -15.32 33.55 17.72
N ILE A 290 -15.18 32.22 17.81
CA ILE A 290 -15.45 31.50 19.05
C ILE A 290 -14.40 31.82 20.11
N ILE A 291 -13.10 31.87 19.76
CA ILE A 291 -12.04 32.22 20.69
C ILE A 291 -12.30 33.63 21.26
N GLU A 292 -12.68 34.57 20.42
CA GLU A 292 -13.02 35.93 20.81
C GLU A 292 -14.27 35.97 21.70
N ALA A 293 -15.32 35.29 21.32
CA ALA A 293 -16.60 35.24 22.08
C ALA A 293 -16.44 34.65 23.49
N TYR A 294 -15.46 33.74 23.68
CA TYR A 294 -15.16 33.13 24.97
C TYR A 294 -13.97 33.81 25.71
N ASP A 295 -13.49 34.96 25.21
CA ASP A 295 -12.32 35.65 25.77
C ASP A 295 -11.09 34.72 25.95
N GLY A 296 -10.93 33.75 25.05
CA GLY A 296 -9.88 32.74 25.09
C GLY A 296 -10.12 31.59 26.09
N ASP A 297 -11.20 31.61 26.86
CA ASP A 297 -11.54 30.56 27.85
C ASP A 297 -12.13 29.31 27.21
N VAL A 298 -11.54 28.84 26.09
CA VAL A 298 -12.04 27.80 25.20
C VAL A 298 -10.89 26.89 24.73
N ARG A 299 -11.24 25.67 24.38
CA ARG A 299 -10.36 24.70 23.72
C ARG A 299 -10.78 24.51 22.27
N ILE A 300 -9.84 24.61 21.33
CA ILE A 300 -10.06 24.45 19.90
C ILE A 300 -9.31 23.24 19.40
N ILE A 301 -9.97 22.39 18.60
CA ILE A 301 -9.34 21.37 17.78
C ILE A 301 -9.59 21.69 16.31
N PHE A 302 -8.53 21.82 15.54
CA PHE A 302 -8.58 21.89 14.10
C PHE A 302 -8.03 20.58 13.53
N TYR A 303 -8.84 19.85 12.81
CA TYR A 303 -8.47 18.59 12.19
C TYR A 303 -8.56 18.71 10.67
N TYR A 304 -7.53 18.27 10.00
CA TYR A 304 -7.48 18.18 8.55
C TYR A 304 -7.06 16.78 8.12
N SER A 305 -7.81 16.18 7.19
CA SER A 305 -7.46 14.96 6.47
C SER A 305 -7.57 15.21 4.98
N GLY A 306 -6.46 15.04 4.24
CA GLY A 306 -6.41 15.37 2.81
C GLY A 306 -5.00 15.42 2.24
N LEU A 307 -4.88 16.01 1.04
CA LEU A 307 -3.58 16.24 0.41
C LEU A 307 -2.91 17.48 0.96
N GLY A 308 -1.59 17.40 1.04
CA GLY A 308 -0.71 18.54 1.34
C GLY A 308 0.46 18.57 0.35
N THR A 309 1.15 19.67 0.30
CA THR A 309 2.38 19.83 -0.49
C THR A 309 3.27 20.93 0.05
N VAL A 310 4.50 21.02 -0.46
CA VAL A 310 5.40 22.16 -0.21
C VAL A 310 5.54 22.95 -1.51
N ASP A 311 5.37 24.27 -1.44
CA ASP A 311 5.72 25.16 -2.54
C ASP A 311 7.24 25.29 -2.66
N ASN A 312 7.76 25.05 -3.87
CA ASN A 312 9.20 25.02 -4.15
C ASN A 312 9.91 26.38 -4.00
N LYS A 313 9.18 27.47 -4.23
CA LYS A 313 9.74 28.82 -4.18
C LYS A 313 9.69 29.39 -2.76
N MET A 314 8.54 29.21 -2.11
CA MET A 314 8.29 29.80 -0.80
C MET A 314 8.83 28.93 0.35
N ARG A 315 9.09 27.64 0.11
CA ARG A 315 9.48 26.64 1.13
C ARG A 315 8.46 26.55 2.27
N GLU A 316 7.20 26.72 1.92
CA GLU A 316 6.06 26.60 2.84
C GLU A 316 5.23 25.37 2.54
N SER A 317 4.67 24.79 3.60
CA SER A 317 3.70 23.70 3.52
C SER A 317 2.29 24.26 3.31
N TYR A 318 1.53 23.61 2.41
CA TYR A 318 0.16 24.00 2.10
C TYR A 318 -0.78 22.81 2.26
N LEU A 319 -1.92 23.05 2.89
CA LEU A 319 -3.10 22.17 2.80
C LEU A 319 -3.78 22.46 1.47
N LEU A 320 -4.21 21.40 0.78
CA LEU A 320 -4.83 21.54 -0.54
C LEU A 320 -6.36 21.56 -0.39
N PRO A 321 -7.03 22.69 -0.70
CA PRO A 321 -8.48 22.74 -0.83
C PRO A 321 -8.98 21.88 -2.00
N ALA A 322 -10.23 21.45 -2.00
CA ALA A 322 -10.82 20.65 -3.07
C ALA A 322 -10.79 21.37 -4.45
N ASP A 323 -10.81 22.70 -4.45
CA ASP A 323 -10.74 23.56 -5.65
C ASP A 323 -9.33 24.08 -5.97
N VAL A 324 -8.27 23.45 -5.42
CA VAL A 324 -6.89 23.87 -5.61
C VAL A 324 -6.46 23.84 -7.08
N SER A 325 -5.68 24.84 -7.50
CA SER A 325 -4.92 24.83 -8.76
C SER A 325 -3.46 24.48 -8.49
N LEU A 326 -3.01 23.32 -8.96
CA LEU A 326 -1.63 22.85 -8.74
C LEU A 326 -0.56 23.76 -9.37
N SER A 327 -0.92 24.54 -10.39
CA SER A 327 -0.03 25.54 -11.01
C SER A 327 0.16 26.80 -10.18
N SER A 328 -0.69 27.02 -9.17
CA SER A 328 -0.75 28.26 -8.38
C SER A 328 -0.99 27.99 -6.89
N ILE A 329 -0.22 27.04 -6.31
CA ILE A 329 -0.41 26.57 -4.94
C ILE A 329 -0.30 27.70 -3.91
N SER A 330 0.63 28.61 -4.08
CA SER A 330 0.82 29.73 -3.14
C SER A 330 -0.40 30.66 -3.03
N THR A 331 -1.31 30.62 -4.01
CA THR A 331 -2.54 31.44 -4.02
C THR A 331 -3.82 30.63 -3.80
N THR A 332 -3.81 29.34 -4.12
CA THR A 332 -4.99 28.45 -4.05
C THR A 332 -4.88 27.39 -2.97
N GLY A 333 -3.70 27.15 -2.43
CA GLY A 333 -3.47 26.31 -1.25
C GLY A 333 -3.55 27.14 0.03
N TYR A 334 -3.82 26.49 1.17
CA TYR A 334 -3.83 27.17 2.46
C TYR A 334 -2.53 26.92 3.23
N SER A 335 -1.75 27.96 3.49
CA SER A 335 -0.47 27.85 4.19
C SER A 335 -0.64 27.29 5.60
N VAL A 336 0.11 26.23 5.93
CA VAL A 336 0.16 25.64 7.27
C VAL A 336 0.73 26.65 8.28
N GLN A 337 1.70 27.46 7.88
CA GLN A 337 2.26 28.50 8.76
C GLN A 337 1.21 29.56 9.09
N LYS A 338 0.41 29.96 8.09
CA LYS A 338 -0.70 30.89 8.30
C LYS A 338 -1.76 30.28 9.24
N LEU A 339 -2.15 29.04 9.01
CA LEU A 339 -3.09 28.31 9.89
C LEU A 339 -2.61 28.31 11.34
N VAL A 340 -1.37 27.94 11.53
CA VAL A 340 -0.75 27.86 12.87
C VAL A 340 -0.66 29.22 13.53
N HIS A 341 -0.32 30.28 12.77
CA HIS A 341 -0.30 31.63 13.28
C HIS A 341 -1.71 32.11 13.70
N GLU A 342 -2.72 31.81 12.88
CA GLU A 342 -4.10 32.26 13.12
C GLU A 342 -4.81 31.52 14.27
N LEU A 343 -4.53 30.24 14.48
CA LEU A 343 -5.14 29.44 15.55
C LEU A 343 -4.25 29.25 16.77
N GLY A 344 -2.94 29.14 16.56
CA GLY A 344 -1.95 28.97 17.64
C GLY A 344 -1.38 30.29 18.14
N GLY A 345 -1.59 31.40 17.43
CA GLY A 345 -1.14 32.73 17.82
C GLY A 345 -2.13 33.47 18.74
N ILE A 346 -3.34 32.98 18.91
CA ILE A 346 -4.37 33.57 19.76
C ILE A 346 -4.38 32.87 21.12
N LYS A 347 -4.51 33.60 22.20
CA LYS A 347 -4.58 33.04 23.55
C LYS A 347 -5.83 32.17 23.71
N THR A 348 -5.64 30.90 24.06
CA THR A 348 -6.69 29.93 24.33
C THR A 348 -6.27 29.03 25.49
N LYS A 349 -7.21 28.26 26.08
CA LYS A 349 -6.85 27.15 26.98
C LYS A 349 -6.05 26.06 26.24
N MET A 350 -6.37 25.80 24.97
CA MET A 350 -5.67 24.84 24.10
C MET A 350 -6.06 25.08 22.65
N SER A 351 -5.06 25.12 21.75
CA SER A 351 -5.23 24.98 20.30
C SER A 351 -4.50 23.71 19.86
N LEU A 352 -5.28 22.67 19.51
CA LEU A 352 -4.78 21.42 19.00
C LEU A 352 -5.01 21.33 17.48
N ILE A 353 -3.94 21.29 16.71
CA ILE A 353 -3.98 21.22 15.25
C ILE A 353 -3.49 19.84 14.81
N LEU A 354 -4.36 19.05 14.20
CA LEU A 354 -4.10 17.70 13.75
C LEU A 354 -4.15 17.66 12.22
N LEU A 355 -3.04 17.34 11.58
CA LEU A 355 -2.89 17.37 10.12
C LEU A 355 -2.53 15.97 9.59
N ASP A 356 -3.53 15.23 9.10
CA ASP A 356 -3.34 13.97 8.39
C ASP A 356 -3.13 14.25 6.90
N ALA A 357 -1.94 14.72 6.57
CA ALA A 357 -1.50 15.06 5.22
C ALA A 357 -0.01 14.81 5.05
N SER A 358 0.38 14.47 3.81
CA SER A 358 1.78 14.39 3.40
C SER A 358 2.25 15.73 2.83
N PHE A 359 3.45 16.17 3.22
CA PHE A 359 4.09 17.34 2.66
C PHE A 359 5.32 16.99 1.80
N SER A 360 5.51 15.70 1.47
CA SER A 360 6.60 15.21 0.62
C SER A 360 6.34 15.37 -0.88
N GLY A 361 5.16 15.88 -1.26
CA GLY A 361 4.73 15.95 -2.67
C GLY A 361 4.20 14.60 -3.20
N THR A 362 3.72 13.75 -2.32
CA THR A 362 3.06 12.47 -2.67
C THR A 362 1.62 12.46 -2.17
N ASP A 363 0.76 11.67 -2.84
CA ASP A 363 -0.53 11.31 -2.31
C ASP A 363 -0.40 10.24 -1.19
N ARG A 364 -1.53 9.80 -0.62
CA ARG A 364 -1.59 8.80 0.44
C ARG A 364 -1.20 7.37 0.02
N ASN A 365 -1.05 7.13 -1.27
CA ASN A 365 -0.57 5.85 -1.83
C ASN A 365 0.92 5.91 -2.18
N GLY A 366 1.59 7.03 -1.86
CA GLY A 366 3.00 7.26 -2.18
C GLY A 366 3.26 7.68 -3.64
N LYS A 367 2.21 7.93 -4.45
CA LYS A 367 2.33 8.42 -5.80
C LYS A 367 2.67 9.90 -5.81
N LYS A 368 3.66 10.31 -6.59
CA LYS A 368 4.07 11.72 -6.71
C LYS A 368 2.94 12.58 -7.28
N LEU A 369 2.67 13.70 -6.64
CA LEU A 369 1.86 14.77 -7.19
C LEU A 369 2.67 15.49 -8.29
N GLU A 370 2.03 15.86 -9.40
CA GLU A 370 2.71 16.47 -10.56
C GLU A 370 3.39 17.82 -10.26
N VAL A 371 3.15 18.36 -9.10
CA VAL A 371 3.63 19.69 -8.66
C VAL A 371 5.13 19.72 -8.39
N ASN A 372 5.73 18.62 -7.96
CA ASN A 372 7.11 18.56 -7.45
C ASN A 372 8.01 17.69 -8.34
N ARG A 373 8.22 18.11 -9.61
CA ARG A 373 9.19 17.42 -10.48
C ARG A 373 10.63 17.79 -10.03
N GLY A 374 11.24 16.88 -9.27
CA GLY A 374 12.69 16.78 -9.26
C GLY A 374 13.49 17.32 -8.08
N VAL A 375 12.89 17.95 -7.03
CA VAL A 375 13.67 18.47 -5.88
C VAL A 375 12.97 18.16 -4.56
N GLN A 376 13.68 17.50 -3.66
CA GLN A 376 13.24 17.32 -2.27
C GLN A 376 13.47 18.66 -1.52
N ILE A 377 12.38 19.32 -1.12
CA ILE A 377 12.44 20.61 -0.42
C ILE A 377 11.94 20.43 1.00
N THR A 378 12.72 20.89 1.97
CA THR A 378 12.34 20.94 3.37
C THR A 378 11.62 22.25 3.65
N ALA A 379 10.40 22.19 4.17
CA ALA A 379 9.64 23.36 4.57
C ALA A 379 10.31 24.08 5.74
N ASN A 380 10.03 25.40 5.88
CA ASN A 380 10.47 26.19 7.01
C ASN A 380 9.87 25.65 8.32
N ARG A 381 10.60 25.81 9.43
CA ARG A 381 10.13 25.37 10.75
C ARG A 381 8.89 26.15 11.18
N ILE A 382 7.90 25.43 11.68
CA ILE A 382 6.69 26.00 12.27
C ILE A 382 7.07 26.64 13.61
N LYS A 383 6.65 27.89 13.82
CA LYS A 383 6.77 28.60 15.10
C LYS A 383 5.41 28.68 15.76
N LEU A 384 5.34 28.25 17.02
CA LEU A 384 4.13 28.25 17.84
C LEU A 384 4.24 29.23 18.98
N SER A 385 3.12 29.78 19.40
CA SER A 385 2.95 30.60 20.59
C SER A 385 1.71 30.18 21.37
N ASN A 386 1.50 30.73 22.54
CA ASN A 386 0.41 30.41 23.44
C ASN A 386 0.29 28.89 23.74
N HIS A 387 -0.89 28.40 24.10
CA HIS A 387 -1.12 26.98 24.41
C HIS A 387 -1.45 26.17 23.14
N ALA A 388 -0.49 26.11 22.20
CA ALA A 388 -0.69 25.45 20.92
C ALA A 388 0.17 24.19 20.77
N LEU A 389 -0.42 23.17 20.15
CA LEU A 389 0.18 21.89 19.79
C LEU A 389 -0.23 21.52 18.37
N VAL A 390 0.75 21.19 17.53
CA VAL A 390 0.53 20.72 16.15
C VAL A 390 1.04 19.30 16.02
N CYS A 391 0.20 18.42 15.51
CA CYS A 391 0.56 17.05 15.13
C CYS A 391 0.43 16.91 13.61
N MET A 392 1.51 16.61 12.94
CA MET A 392 1.53 16.30 11.51
C MET A 392 1.73 14.79 11.32
N ALA A 393 1.03 14.21 10.35
CA ALA A 393 1.03 12.77 10.11
C ALA A 393 2.39 12.18 9.71
N SER A 394 3.26 12.99 9.11
CA SER A 394 4.59 12.55 8.66
C SER A 394 5.64 13.66 8.78
N ALA A 395 6.91 13.26 8.81
CA ALA A 395 8.01 14.20 8.66
C ALA A 395 8.02 14.80 7.24
N PRO A 396 8.65 15.96 7.02
CA PRO A 396 8.54 16.73 5.78
C PRO A 396 8.92 15.98 4.50
N GLN A 397 9.78 14.97 4.58
CA GLN A 397 10.24 14.18 3.44
C GLN A 397 9.59 12.79 3.36
N GLU A 398 8.69 12.47 4.28
CA GLU A 398 8.00 11.20 4.37
C GLU A 398 6.57 11.32 3.85
N SER A 399 6.07 10.23 3.25
CA SER A 399 4.66 10.13 2.85
C SER A 399 3.77 9.86 4.07
N ALA A 400 2.56 10.41 4.07
CA ALA A 400 1.50 10.01 4.98
C ALA A 400 0.62 8.98 4.26
N PHE A 401 0.70 7.73 4.70
CA PHE A 401 0.02 6.61 4.06
C PHE A 401 -1.40 6.43 4.57
N CYS A 402 -2.26 5.87 3.72
CA CYS A 402 -3.56 5.32 4.11
C CYS A 402 -3.57 3.80 3.96
N SER A 403 -4.33 3.12 4.78
CA SER A 403 -4.46 1.66 4.75
C SER A 403 -5.85 1.25 4.27
N LYS A 404 -5.90 0.54 3.14
CA LYS A 404 -7.15 -0.03 2.61
C LYS A 404 -7.81 -0.98 3.62
N SER A 405 -7.03 -1.75 4.36
CA SER A 405 -7.55 -2.67 5.39
C SER A 405 -8.12 -1.97 6.62
N MET A 406 -7.62 -0.78 6.94
CA MET A 406 -8.09 0.04 8.05
C MET A 406 -9.19 1.04 7.63
N GLY A 407 -9.31 1.34 6.32
CA GLY A 407 -10.24 2.33 5.80
C GLY A 407 -9.92 3.76 6.24
N HIS A 408 -8.67 4.05 6.58
CA HIS A 408 -8.20 5.30 7.18
C HIS A 408 -6.77 5.65 6.76
N GLY A 409 -6.41 6.91 6.95
CA GLY A 409 -5.02 7.32 7.10
C GLY A 409 -4.39 6.66 8.33
N LEU A 410 -3.12 6.24 8.25
CA LEU A 410 -2.45 5.59 9.40
C LEU A 410 -2.41 6.48 10.64
N PHE A 411 -2.25 7.77 10.45
CA PHE A 411 -2.22 8.75 11.55
C PHE A 411 -3.58 8.82 12.24
N THR A 412 -4.66 9.01 11.47
CA THR A 412 -6.02 9.07 12.01
C THR A 412 -6.41 7.78 12.67
N TYR A 413 -6.15 6.62 12.04
CA TYR A 413 -6.43 5.33 12.66
C TYR A 413 -5.76 5.17 14.02
N ALA A 414 -4.47 5.48 14.12
CA ALA A 414 -3.72 5.34 15.36
C ALA A 414 -4.23 6.28 16.46
N LEU A 415 -4.63 7.51 16.09
CA LEU A 415 -5.25 8.48 16.97
C LEU A 415 -6.58 7.94 17.54
N LEU A 416 -7.47 7.47 16.66
CA LEU A 416 -8.78 6.93 17.02
C LEU A 416 -8.66 5.63 17.85
N ASP A 417 -7.72 4.75 17.52
CA ASP A 417 -7.46 3.52 18.27
C ASP A 417 -7.04 3.82 19.72
N LYS A 418 -6.15 4.81 19.93
CA LYS A 418 -5.78 5.23 21.29
C LYS A 418 -6.97 5.84 22.03
N LEU A 419 -7.76 6.72 21.39
CA LEU A 419 -8.98 7.28 21.98
C LEU A 419 -9.98 6.19 22.35
N LYS A 420 -10.17 5.20 21.49
CA LYS A 420 -11.04 4.05 21.74
C LYS A 420 -10.60 3.25 22.96
N LYS A 421 -9.33 2.82 22.98
CA LYS A 421 -8.75 1.99 24.05
C LYS A 421 -8.77 2.68 25.42
N SER A 422 -8.50 4.00 25.42
CA SER A 422 -8.51 4.80 26.64
C SER A 422 -9.90 5.32 27.01
N LYS A 423 -10.91 5.14 26.16
CA LYS A 423 -12.21 5.78 26.29
C LYS A 423 -12.10 7.30 26.47
N GLY A 424 -11.12 7.92 25.79
CA GLY A 424 -10.81 9.35 25.89
C GLY A 424 -10.03 9.77 27.14
N GLU A 425 -9.77 8.89 28.09
CA GLU A 425 -9.11 9.22 29.38
C GLU A 425 -7.59 9.42 29.28
N CYS A 426 -6.99 9.25 28.11
CA CYS A 426 -5.55 9.48 27.93
C CYS A 426 -5.18 10.97 27.95
N THR A 427 -3.96 11.25 28.39
CA THR A 427 -3.37 12.60 28.26
C THR A 427 -2.96 12.88 26.83
N LEU A 428 -2.72 14.17 26.49
CA LEU A 428 -2.20 14.55 25.16
C LEU A 428 -0.85 13.87 24.87
N LYS A 429 0.02 13.76 25.85
CA LYS A 429 1.29 13.04 25.71
C LYS A 429 1.07 11.56 25.38
N GLU A 430 0.24 10.87 26.13
CA GLU A 430 -0.07 9.47 25.87
C GLU A 430 -0.73 9.25 24.50
N LEU A 431 -1.60 10.19 24.09
CA LEU A 431 -2.26 10.15 22.79
C LEU A 431 -1.23 10.28 21.66
N THR A 432 -0.35 11.29 21.75
CA THR A 432 0.66 11.56 20.72
C THR A 432 1.74 10.48 20.67
N ASP A 433 2.28 10.04 21.82
CA ASP A 433 3.31 9.00 21.89
C ASP A 433 2.80 7.66 21.32
N SER A 434 1.56 7.28 21.67
CA SER A 434 0.91 6.08 21.12
C SER A 434 0.71 6.21 19.60
N THR A 435 0.25 7.37 19.13
CA THR A 435 0.04 7.62 17.70
C THR A 435 1.36 7.52 16.94
N VAL A 436 2.41 8.19 17.40
CA VAL A 436 3.75 8.14 16.78
C VAL A 436 4.28 6.72 16.69
N SER A 437 4.19 5.97 17.81
CA SER A 437 4.66 4.58 17.87
C SER A 437 3.90 3.66 16.92
N SER A 438 2.56 3.75 16.91
CA SER A 438 1.70 2.93 16.05
C SER A 438 1.92 3.23 14.57
N VAL A 439 1.97 4.51 14.19
CA VAL A 439 2.16 4.92 12.79
C VAL A 439 3.51 4.44 12.27
N LYS A 440 4.61 4.63 13.03
CA LYS A 440 5.94 4.14 12.65
C LYS A 440 5.94 2.63 12.40
N LYS A 441 5.33 1.87 13.30
CA LYS A 441 5.27 0.41 13.21
C LYS A 441 4.44 -0.03 12.00
N GLU A 442 3.24 0.52 11.84
CA GLU A 442 2.32 0.10 10.77
C GLU A 442 2.80 0.56 9.39
N SER A 443 3.42 1.73 9.27
CA SER A 443 3.96 2.20 7.99
C SER A 443 5.09 1.31 7.47
N VAL A 444 6.02 0.92 8.32
CA VAL A 444 7.09 -0.04 7.95
C VAL A 444 6.50 -1.40 7.61
N LYS A 445 5.52 -1.86 8.38
CA LYS A 445 4.88 -3.17 8.19
C LYS A 445 4.09 -3.24 6.88
N GLN A 446 3.30 -2.21 6.55
CA GLN A 446 2.39 -2.23 5.40
C GLN A 446 3.03 -1.71 4.11
N PHE A 447 3.94 -0.72 4.19
CA PHE A 447 4.46 0.00 3.03
C PHE A 447 5.97 -0.15 2.84
N SER A 448 6.67 -0.87 3.73
CA SER A 448 8.14 -0.97 3.75
C SER A 448 8.84 0.41 3.73
N SER A 449 8.15 1.42 4.23
CA SER A 449 8.57 2.81 4.28
C SER A 449 8.20 3.40 5.64
N ILE A 450 9.04 4.26 6.17
CA ILE A 450 8.78 4.87 7.48
C ILE A 450 7.88 6.09 7.31
N GLN A 451 6.90 6.21 8.20
CA GLN A 451 6.10 7.41 8.41
C GLN A 451 6.24 7.81 9.87
N THR A 452 6.82 8.99 10.11
CA THR A 452 7.09 9.50 11.45
C THR A 452 6.23 10.72 11.72
N PRO A 453 5.15 10.63 12.49
CA PRO A 453 4.40 11.81 12.90
C PRO A 453 5.30 12.79 13.67
N VAL A 454 5.09 14.07 13.41
CA VAL A 454 5.87 15.16 14.01
C VAL A 454 4.97 15.96 14.96
N ILE A 455 5.45 16.13 16.18
CA ILE A 455 4.75 16.89 17.22
C ILE A 455 5.54 18.19 17.47
N VAL A 456 4.87 19.32 17.35
CA VAL A 456 5.44 20.65 17.65
C VAL A 456 4.59 21.27 18.76
N ILE A 457 5.24 21.74 19.81
CA ILE A 457 4.59 22.29 21.01
C ILE A 457 5.15 23.68 21.24
N SER A 458 4.30 24.64 21.58
CA SER A 458 4.74 25.98 21.96
C SER A 458 5.45 25.95 23.31
N SER A 459 6.39 26.88 23.51
CA SER A 459 7.12 27.04 24.79
C SER A 459 6.19 27.19 25.99
N ASP A 460 5.13 27.96 25.81
CA ASP A 460 4.18 28.29 26.87
C ASP A 460 3.30 27.10 27.30
N PHE A 461 3.22 26.08 26.45
CA PHE A 461 2.41 24.87 26.70
C PHE A 461 3.20 23.69 27.23
N LEU A 462 4.55 23.75 27.18
CA LEU A 462 5.44 22.62 27.57
C LEU A 462 5.20 22.10 28.98
N SER A 463 4.84 22.95 29.92
CA SER A 463 4.62 22.55 31.33
C SER A 463 3.28 21.88 31.60
N GLN A 464 2.32 21.98 30.68
CA GLN A 464 0.92 21.58 30.90
C GLN A 464 0.45 20.44 30.02
N TRP A 465 0.90 20.38 28.76
CA TRP A 465 0.35 19.47 27.75
C TRP A 465 0.49 18.00 28.09
N GLU A 466 1.55 17.61 28.80
CA GLU A 466 1.82 16.20 29.14
C GLU A 466 0.70 15.57 29.97
N ASN A 467 0.10 16.35 30.86
CA ASN A 467 -0.94 15.93 31.80
C ASN A 467 -2.35 16.34 31.37
N LEU A 468 -2.48 17.13 30.28
CA LEU A 468 -3.77 17.61 29.83
C LEU A 468 -4.54 16.49 29.14
N LYS A 469 -5.79 16.28 29.55
CA LYS A 469 -6.74 15.36 28.92
C LYS A 469 -7.72 16.13 28.00
N LEU A 470 -8.17 15.47 26.94
CA LEU A 470 -9.22 16.03 26.07
C LEU A 470 -10.59 16.01 26.73
N ILE A 471 -10.84 15.07 27.64
CA ILE A 471 -12.06 15.02 28.45
C ILE A 471 -11.82 15.58 29.86
N LYS A 472 -12.89 16.11 30.46
CA LYS A 472 -12.88 16.58 31.86
C LYS A 472 -13.22 15.46 32.84
#